data_d6f9d93c46193ac986dcceb02c00ee98
#
_entry.id   d6f9d93c46193ac986dcceb02c00ee98
#
_cell.length_a   1.000
_cell.length_b   1.000
_cell.length_c   1.000
_cell.angle_alpha   90.00
_cell.angle_beta   90.00
_cell.angle_gamma   90.00
#
_symmetry.space_group_name_H-M   'P 1'
#
loop_
_entity.id
_entity.type
_entity.pdbx_description
1 polymer ?
#
loop_
_entity_poly.entity_id
_entity_poly.type
_entity_poly.pdbx_seq_one_letter_code
_entity_poly.pdbx_strand_id
1 'polypeptide(L)'
;MSKKLFIGFLLWISALALFADEISFTCKAPSTVVSGQQFKLVYTVDKEGKDLRVPEISDFDVLFGPSTSHSSSFQIVNGKATSSTQITYTYMLAGREPGKYTIAPATIVISGDKYTSNSVKIEVLPADKQPSSASSSSSSQGLPVDNSSTVNVNNEQIFVKQHFTKTKVYEQEAIQVTYKLYTRLDVVQVGGAKFPEFKDFFVQDIDLDPNRSWIVEHVDGYNYNTIVLKQCIIFPQHAGKINIDGGNVEVVLRMRTSSSRHQSIFDDFFQSYQDVKKNLKFSGAQINVKQLPANAPAGFNGAVGAYTLNSSISSENIKVNDALTLKLKISGTGNLKLIKTPEVKFPLDFDVYDPKQDVKVKPVSNGQNGSKSIEYVAIPRFGGNFEIPSVKFVYFDINKGAYQTLSTPVYKINVDGSAETEASTTVVSSTVNKENVKQLSTDIRFIHTDIEKSLTRKGAHFAFSSSMYICLLTPLFIFIIVLLLLQKQARENANVALRNTKRANKVAKKRLKEAQKCLKLGEKSKFYEETMRALWGYIADKLTIPVSELTKDNVQEKLQSHNCDEKLTKEFLACLSDCEFARFSPVVDESLSMENIYSRAAELIGELDNTLR
;
A
#
# COMPACT_ATOMS: atom_id res chain seq x y z
N MET A 1 -33.03 31.59 -32.86
CA MET A 1 -31.97 30.69 -32.30
C MET A 1 -31.21 31.27 -31.07
N SER A 2 -31.38 32.53 -30.66
CA SER A 2 -30.59 33.16 -29.60
C SER A 2 -31.05 32.93 -28.14
N LYS A 3 -32.35 32.69 -27.91
CA LYS A 3 -32.84 32.52 -26.50
C LYS A 3 -32.48 31.14 -25.89
N LYS A 4 -32.36 30.07 -26.70
CA LYS A 4 -31.99 28.72 -26.22
C LYS A 4 -30.50 28.61 -25.91
N LEU A 5 -29.64 29.37 -26.58
CA LEU A 5 -28.19 29.47 -26.30
C LEU A 5 -27.90 30.23 -25.03
N PHE A 6 -28.70 31.25 -24.73
CA PHE A 6 -28.54 32.08 -23.51
C PHE A 6 -28.96 31.32 -22.25
N ILE A 7 -30.00 30.50 -22.32
CA ILE A 7 -30.43 29.61 -21.21
C ILE A 7 -29.44 28.48 -20.96
N GLY A 8 -28.84 27.91 -22.03
CA GLY A 8 -27.76 26.92 -21.89
C GLY A 8 -26.49 27.49 -21.25
N PHE A 9 -26.16 28.76 -21.57
CA PHE A 9 -25.00 29.43 -20.99
C PHE A 9 -25.23 29.84 -19.52
N LEU A 10 -26.46 30.22 -19.14
CA LEU A 10 -26.83 30.50 -17.76
C LEU A 10 -26.85 29.24 -16.88
N LEU A 11 -27.30 28.12 -17.42
CA LEU A 11 -27.24 26.79 -16.75
C LEU A 11 -25.79 26.29 -16.61
N TRP A 12 -24.91 26.63 -17.54
CA TRP A 12 -23.50 26.27 -17.46
C TRP A 12 -22.72 27.11 -16.42
N ILE A 13 -23.09 28.38 -16.25
CA ILE A 13 -22.54 29.25 -15.21
C ILE A 13 -23.04 28.85 -13.81
N SER A 14 -24.27 28.36 -13.67
CA SER A 14 -24.78 27.86 -12.38
C SER A 14 -24.16 26.54 -11.94
N ALA A 15 -23.62 25.73 -12.88
CA ALA A 15 -22.88 24.50 -12.56
C ALA A 15 -21.44 24.75 -12.09
N LEU A 16 -20.88 25.94 -12.32
CA LEU A 16 -19.53 26.32 -11.88
C LEU A 16 -19.49 26.92 -10.46
N ALA A 17 -20.62 27.11 -9.81
CA ALA A 17 -20.71 27.78 -8.49
C ALA A 17 -20.84 26.80 -7.29
N LEU A 18 -20.59 25.50 -7.46
CA LEU A 18 -20.76 24.49 -6.42
C LEU A 18 -19.45 23.75 -6.03
N PHE A 19 -18.29 24.34 -6.25
CA PHE A 19 -17.11 23.98 -5.47
C PHE A 19 -17.05 24.92 -4.25
N ALA A 20 -17.98 24.73 -3.32
CA ALA A 20 -17.78 25.21 -1.96
C ALA A 20 -16.59 24.41 -1.42
N ASP A 21 -15.53 25.10 -1.04
CA ASP A 21 -14.38 24.58 -0.31
C ASP A 21 -14.92 23.93 0.98
N GLU A 22 -15.14 22.62 0.95
CA GLU A 22 -15.72 21.89 2.09
C GLU A 22 -14.69 21.89 3.21
N ILE A 23 -15.00 22.63 4.29
CA ILE A 23 -14.11 22.75 5.45
C ILE A 23 -13.95 21.37 6.08
N SER A 24 -12.71 20.88 6.12
CA SER A 24 -12.37 19.59 6.69
C SER A 24 -12.02 19.74 8.17
N PHE A 25 -12.80 19.09 9.04
CA PHE A 25 -12.48 18.95 10.46
C PHE A 25 -12.42 17.47 10.82
N THR A 26 -11.22 16.97 11.12
CA THR A 26 -10.96 15.55 11.35
C THR A 26 -10.28 15.27 12.67
N CYS A 27 -10.62 14.12 13.27
CA CYS A 27 -9.99 13.58 14.46
C CYS A 27 -9.20 12.32 14.10
N LYS A 28 -7.97 12.18 14.59
CA LYS A 28 -7.09 11.02 14.40
C LYS A 28 -6.47 10.58 15.71
N ALA A 29 -6.44 9.27 15.94
CA ALA A 29 -5.71 8.62 17.02
C ALA A 29 -5.27 7.22 16.56
N PRO A 30 -4.33 6.56 17.25
CA PRO A 30 -4.03 5.15 17.00
C PRO A 30 -5.27 4.29 17.23
N SER A 31 -5.50 3.31 16.35
CA SER A 31 -6.62 2.38 16.49
C SER A 31 -6.44 1.40 17.67
N THR A 32 -5.19 1.20 18.11
CA THR A 32 -4.82 0.27 19.18
C THR A 32 -3.71 0.88 20.03
N VAL A 33 -3.83 0.80 21.33
CA VAL A 33 -2.86 1.27 22.33
C VAL A 33 -2.75 0.25 23.47
N VAL A 34 -1.65 0.26 24.21
CA VAL A 34 -1.49 -0.62 25.37
C VAL A 34 -1.86 0.14 26.65
N SER A 35 -2.45 -0.55 27.64
CA SER A 35 -2.77 0.03 28.96
C SER A 35 -1.53 0.69 29.57
N GLY A 36 -1.67 1.94 30.03
CA GLY A 36 -0.59 2.79 30.54
C GLY A 36 0.28 3.46 29.46
N GLN A 37 0.12 3.11 28.19
CA GLN A 37 0.86 3.73 27.09
C GLN A 37 0.26 5.08 26.72
N GLN A 38 1.16 6.06 26.53
CA GLN A 38 0.79 7.40 26.07
C GLN A 38 0.59 7.42 24.55
N PHE A 39 -0.45 8.12 24.10
CA PHE A 39 -0.73 8.31 22.67
C PHE A 39 -1.31 9.69 22.40
N LYS A 40 -1.29 10.07 21.13
CA LYS A 40 -1.80 11.38 20.68
C LYS A 40 -3.20 11.26 20.09
N LEU A 41 -4.10 12.11 20.57
CA LEU A 41 -5.37 12.42 19.93
C LEU A 41 -5.21 13.76 19.21
N VAL A 42 -5.42 13.77 17.90
CA VAL A 42 -5.11 14.91 17.05
C VAL A 42 -6.35 15.37 16.30
N TYR A 43 -6.80 16.58 16.57
CA TYR A 43 -7.83 17.25 15.78
C TYR A 43 -7.17 18.17 14.77
N THR A 44 -7.59 18.07 13.51
CA THR A 44 -7.02 18.85 12.41
C THR A 44 -8.12 19.57 11.67
N VAL A 45 -7.94 20.87 11.46
CA VAL A 45 -8.87 21.72 10.72
C VAL A 45 -8.10 22.56 9.70
N ASP A 46 -8.69 22.78 8.53
CA ASP A 46 -8.06 23.48 7.41
C ASP A 46 -8.33 25.01 7.39
N LYS A 47 -9.12 25.50 8.35
CA LYS A 47 -9.37 26.94 8.56
C LYS A 47 -9.32 27.30 10.04
N GLU A 48 -9.04 28.57 10.33
CA GLU A 48 -9.02 29.07 11.70
C GLU A 48 -10.43 29.03 12.31
N GLY A 49 -10.55 28.36 13.44
CA GLY A 49 -11.79 28.19 14.19
C GLY A 49 -11.65 28.66 15.63
N LYS A 50 -12.79 28.96 16.25
CA LYS A 50 -12.91 29.32 17.67
C LYS A 50 -13.77 28.28 18.38
N ASP A 51 -13.71 28.27 19.71
CA ASP A 51 -14.57 27.43 20.58
C ASP A 51 -14.52 25.92 20.23
N LEU A 52 -13.29 25.38 20.16
CA LEU A 52 -13.12 23.94 20.08
C LEU A 52 -13.69 23.29 21.36
N ARG A 53 -14.74 22.50 21.19
CA ARG A 53 -15.36 21.71 22.26
C ARG A 53 -15.09 20.24 22.02
N VAL A 54 -14.21 19.68 22.83
CA VAL A 54 -13.89 18.27 22.82
C VAL A 54 -14.86 17.59 23.78
N PRO A 55 -15.42 16.41 23.42
CA PRO A 55 -16.27 15.64 24.32
C PRO A 55 -15.50 15.22 25.59
N GLU A 56 -16.20 14.90 26.63
CA GLU A 56 -15.59 14.33 27.85
C GLU A 56 -14.89 13.01 27.52
N ILE A 57 -13.60 12.92 27.84
CA ILE A 57 -12.74 11.76 27.58
C ILE A 57 -12.51 11.02 28.92
N SER A 58 -13.58 10.53 29.54
CA SER A 58 -13.54 9.89 30.86
C SER A 58 -12.82 8.53 30.86
N ASP A 59 -12.78 7.86 29.70
CA ASP A 59 -12.20 6.52 29.55
C ASP A 59 -10.68 6.50 29.46
N PHE A 60 -10.05 7.69 29.31
CA PHE A 60 -8.61 7.87 29.18
C PHE A 60 -8.10 8.91 30.15
N ASP A 61 -6.83 8.80 30.55
CA ASP A 61 -6.14 9.84 31.30
C ASP A 61 -5.66 10.92 30.36
N VAL A 62 -6.15 12.15 30.52
CA VAL A 62 -5.66 13.31 29.77
C VAL A 62 -4.41 13.84 30.48
N LEU A 63 -3.23 13.53 29.92
CA LEU A 63 -1.96 13.93 30.50
C LEU A 63 -1.57 15.36 30.16
N PHE A 64 -1.89 15.79 28.94
CA PHE A 64 -1.56 17.13 28.46
C PHE A 64 -2.44 17.51 27.27
N GLY A 65 -2.75 18.82 27.13
CA GLY A 65 -3.43 19.34 25.94
C GLY A 65 -4.56 20.33 26.23
N PRO A 66 -5.06 21.02 25.20
CA PRO A 66 -4.58 20.96 23.82
C PRO A 66 -3.28 21.73 23.58
N SER A 67 -2.35 21.15 22.84
CA SER A 67 -1.25 21.88 22.22
C SER A 67 -1.65 22.26 20.81
N THR A 68 -1.60 23.55 20.47
CA THR A 68 -2.00 24.05 19.15
C THR A 68 -0.79 24.26 18.27
N SER A 69 -0.85 23.80 17.05
CA SER A 69 0.18 24.00 16.03
C SER A 69 -0.46 24.53 14.75
N HIS A 70 0.15 25.56 14.15
CA HIS A 70 -0.27 26.16 12.90
C HIS A 70 0.73 25.79 11.80
N SER A 71 0.24 25.22 10.71
CA SER A 71 1.02 24.93 9.52
C SER A 71 0.38 25.62 8.32
N SER A 72 1.15 26.43 7.61
CA SER A 72 0.72 27.00 6.34
C SER A 72 1.62 26.47 5.23
N SER A 73 1.02 25.96 4.17
CA SER A 73 1.72 25.56 2.96
C SER A 73 1.26 26.42 1.78
N PHE A 74 2.23 26.83 0.98
CA PHE A 74 1.99 27.59 -0.23
C PHE A 74 2.50 26.78 -1.42
N GLN A 75 1.62 26.50 -2.36
CA GLN A 75 1.93 25.71 -3.54
C GLN A 75 1.49 26.43 -4.80
N ILE A 76 2.35 26.49 -5.78
CA ILE A 76 2.01 27.01 -7.12
C ILE A 76 1.94 25.82 -8.08
N VAL A 77 0.75 25.54 -8.61
CA VAL A 77 0.52 24.50 -9.61
C VAL A 77 -0.10 25.18 -10.84
N ASN A 78 0.53 25.03 -12.00
CA ASN A 78 0.08 25.61 -13.27
C ASN A 78 -0.21 27.12 -13.21
N GLY A 79 0.62 27.90 -12.48
CA GLY A 79 0.46 29.36 -12.34
C GLY A 79 -0.66 29.81 -11.40
N LYS A 80 -1.39 28.89 -10.77
CA LYS A 80 -2.34 29.20 -9.69
C LYS A 80 -1.67 28.96 -8.34
N ALA A 81 -1.63 30.02 -7.54
CA ALA A 81 -1.17 29.97 -6.16
C ALA A 81 -2.28 29.43 -5.26
N THR A 82 -2.03 28.34 -4.57
CA THR A 82 -2.93 27.77 -3.57
C THR A 82 -2.25 27.87 -2.21
N SER A 83 -2.88 28.55 -1.26
CA SER A 83 -2.44 28.58 0.14
C SER A 83 -3.38 27.69 0.95
N SER A 84 -2.83 26.72 1.68
CA SER A 84 -3.59 25.93 2.64
C SER A 84 -3.06 26.19 4.04
N THR A 85 -3.96 26.52 4.95
CA THR A 85 -3.66 26.68 6.38
C THR A 85 -4.23 25.46 7.10
N GLN A 86 -3.43 24.83 7.95
CA GLN A 86 -3.85 23.69 8.74
C GLN A 86 -3.57 23.97 10.21
N ILE A 87 -4.59 23.88 11.04
CA ILE A 87 -4.46 24.02 12.49
C ILE A 87 -4.68 22.65 13.12
N THR A 88 -3.78 22.30 14.01
CA THR A 88 -3.76 20.98 14.66
C THR A 88 -3.80 21.19 16.17
N TYR A 89 -4.79 20.55 16.83
CA TYR A 89 -4.92 20.50 18.28
C TYR A 89 -4.55 19.10 18.74
N THR A 90 -3.53 19.00 19.57
CA THR A 90 -2.99 17.72 20.03
C THR A 90 -3.21 17.55 21.53
N TYR A 91 -3.86 16.45 21.90
CA TYR A 91 -3.97 15.95 23.27
C TYR A 91 -3.06 14.74 23.45
N MET A 92 -2.41 14.65 24.59
CA MET A 92 -1.67 13.47 25.00
C MET A 92 -2.52 12.71 26.02
N LEU A 93 -2.89 11.50 25.67
CA LEU A 93 -3.74 10.61 26.46
C LEU A 93 -2.97 9.36 26.88
N ALA A 94 -3.43 8.70 27.97
CA ALA A 94 -2.99 7.35 28.31
C ALA A 94 -4.19 6.40 28.45
N GLY A 95 -4.03 5.18 27.97
CA GLY A 95 -5.04 4.13 28.10
C GLY A 95 -5.12 3.64 29.54
N ARG A 96 -6.32 3.59 30.12
CA ARG A 96 -6.56 3.06 31.47
C ARG A 96 -6.72 1.55 31.43
N GLU A 97 -7.92 1.07 31.29
CA GLU A 97 -8.27 -0.33 31.33
C GLU A 97 -8.36 -0.94 29.92
N PRO A 98 -8.03 -2.23 29.78
CA PRO A 98 -8.24 -2.93 28.50
C PRO A 98 -9.70 -2.93 28.09
N GLY A 99 -9.97 -2.59 26.82
CA GLY A 99 -11.34 -2.51 26.30
C GLY A 99 -11.43 -1.80 24.97
N LYS A 100 -12.66 -1.70 24.45
CA LYS A 100 -12.94 -0.97 23.21
C LYS A 100 -13.70 0.31 23.54
N TYR A 101 -13.10 1.42 23.21
CA TYR A 101 -13.60 2.75 23.53
C TYR A 101 -13.88 3.54 22.25
N THR A 102 -14.79 4.49 22.34
CA THR A 102 -15.12 5.37 21.23
C THR A 102 -15.12 6.81 21.72
N ILE A 103 -14.19 7.61 21.19
CA ILE A 103 -14.19 9.04 21.43
C ILE A 103 -15.22 9.67 20.51
N ALA A 104 -16.20 10.37 21.10
CA ALA A 104 -17.26 11.05 20.36
C ALA A 104 -16.71 12.22 19.51
N PRO A 105 -17.45 12.69 18.50
CA PRO A 105 -17.03 13.82 17.68
C PRO A 105 -16.86 15.12 18.49
N ALA A 106 -15.78 15.86 18.22
CA ALA A 106 -15.61 17.22 18.72
C ALA A 106 -16.29 18.24 17.79
N THR A 107 -16.55 19.43 18.32
CA THR A 107 -17.14 20.52 17.55
C THR A 107 -16.28 21.78 17.60
N ILE A 108 -16.23 22.52 16.49
CA ILE A 108 -15.51 23.78 16.35
C ILE A 108 -16.39 24.79 15.60
N VAL A 109 -16.26 26.08 15.90
CA VAL A 109 -16.97 27.13 15.19
C VAL A 109 -16.00 27.83 14.23
N ILE A 110 -16.33 27.85 12.94
CA ILE A 110 -15.54 28.47 11.88
C ILE A 110 -16.44 29.45 11.12
N SER A 111 -16.07 30.71 11.08
CA SER A 111 -16.84 31.79 10.41
C SER A 111 -18.30 31.90 10.88
N GLY A 112 -18.63 31.43 12.09
CA GLY A 112 -19.99 31.43 12.65
C GLY A 112 -20.74 30.13 12.52
N ASP A 113 -20.30 29.21 11.68
CA ASP A 113 -20.89 27.88 11.48
C ASP A 113 -20.21 26.82 12.33
N LYS A 114 -21.00 25.84 12.77
CA LYS A 114 -20.54 24.73 13.61
C LYS A 114 -20.13 23.53 12.77
N TYR A 115 -18.89 23.10 12.89
CA TYR A 115 -18.34 21.91 12.24
C TYR A 115 -18.10 20.81 13.27
N THR A 116 -18.26 19.57 12.82
CA THR A 116 -18.15 18.38 13.69
C THR A 116 -17.12 17.42 13.10
N SER A 117 -16.23 16.91 13.95
CA SER A 117 -15.23 15.90 13.53
C SER A 117 -15.86 14.51 13.42
N ASN A 118 -15.09 13.57 12.87
CA ASN A 118 -15.42 12.15 12.97
C ASN A 118 -15.21 11.63 14.40
N SER A 119 -15.90 10.53 14.77
CA SER A 119 -15.59 9.73 15.95
C SER A 119 -14.37 8.85 15.71
N VAL A 120 -13.64 8.50 16.79
CA VAL A 120 -12.48 7.60 16.73
C VAL A 120 -12.69 6.44 17.68
N LYS A 121 -12.47 5.22 17.16
CA LYS A 121 -12.50 3.99 17.94
C LYS A 121 -11.08 3.59 18.32
N ILE A 122 -10.87 3.31 19.60
CA ILE A 122 -9.56 2.93 20.15
C ILE A 122 -9.74 1.65 20.95
N GLU A 123 -8.91 0.65 20.67
CA GLU A 123 -8.83 -0.57 21.46
C GLU A 123 -7.62 -0.48 22.40
N VAL A 124 -7.88 -0.53 23.71
CA VAL A 124 -6.83 -0.58 24.74
C VAL A 124 -6.53 -2.05 25.02
N LEU A 125 -5.30 -2.46 24.76
CA LEU A 125 -4.81 -3.81 25.00
C LEU A 125 -4.26 -3.93 26.43
N PRO A 126 -4.24 -5.14 27.02
CA PRO A 126 -3.57 -5.38 28.29
C PRO A 126 -2.08 -5.07 28.21
N ALA A 127 -1.47 -4.69 29.33
CA ALA A 127 -0.03 -4.59 29.46
C ALA A 127 0.62 -5.98 29.30
N ASP A 128 1.90 -5.99 28.91
CA ASP A 128 2.68 -7.24 28.83
C ASP A 128 2.74 -7.93 30.18
N LYS A 129 2.74 -9.25 30.17
CA LYS A 129 3.01 -10.04 31.38
C LYS A 129 4.39 -9.67 31.90
N GLN A 130 4.48 -9.20 33.13
CA GLN A 130 5.78 -9.05 33.80
C GLN A 130 6.44 -10.43 33.88
N PRO A 131 7.72 -10.57 33.53
CA PRO A 131 8.44 -11.78 33.82
C PRO A 131 8.34 -12.00 35.33
N SER A 132 7.74 -13.12 35.75
CA SER A 132 7.78 -13.52 37.16
C SER A 132 9.24 -13.54 37.57
N SER A 133 9.65 -12.61 38.45
CA SER A 133 10.95 -12.60 39.07
C SER A 133 11.05 -13.87 39.93
N ALA A 134 11.51 -14.95 39.30
CA ALA A 134 12.03 -16.07 40.04
C ALA A 134 13.24 -15.54 40.79
N SER A 135 13.09 -15.43 42.11
CA SER A 135 14.13 -15.14 43.08
C SER A 135 15.34 -16.04 42.82
N SER A 136 16.31 -15.53 42.09
CA SER A 136 17.62 -16.16 41.96
C SER A 136 18.45 -15.71 43.17
N SER A 137 18.47 -16.55 44.19
CA SER A 137 19.49 -16.56 45.21
C SER A 137 20.87 -16.67 44.52
N SER A 138 21.70 -15.70 44.83
CA SER A 138 23.12 -15.62 44.47
C SER A 138 23.88 -16.90 44.85
N SER A 139 24.49 -17.54 43.88
CA SER A 139 25.72 -18.31 44.10
C SER A 139 26.66 -18.08 42.92
N SER A 140 27.73 -17.35 43.25
CA SER A 140 28.91 -17.14 42.45
C SER A 140 29.66 -18.44 42.22
N GLN A 141 29.66 -18.98 40.98
CA GLN A 141 30.75 -19.84 40.53
C GLN A 141 30.95 -19.58 39.03
N GLY A 142 32.18 -19.16 38.70
CA GLY A 142 32.58 -18.86 37.34
C GLY A 142 32.60 -20.08 36.43
N LEU A 143 32.04 -19.93 35.25
CA LEU A 143 32.19 -20.84 34.13
C LEU A 143 32.79 -20.10 32.93
N PRO A 144 33.51 -20.78 32.04
CA PRO A 144 34.38 -20.16 31.04
C PRO A 144 33.57 -19.43 29.97
N VAL A 145 34.04 -18.21 29.67
CA VAL A 145 33.46 -17.35 28.64
C VAL A 145 33.78 -17.91 27.27
N ASP A 146 32.77 -18.43 26.61
CA ASP A 146 32.85 -18.77 25.19
C ASP A 146 32.64 -17.49 24.37
N ASN A 147 33.68 -17.13 23.62
CA ASN A 147 33.79 -15.89 22.84
C ASN A 147 33.05 -15.98 21.49
N SER A 148 31.74 -16.11 21.51
CA SER A 148 30.92 -15.86 20.31
C SER A 148 29.68 -15.08 20.71
N SER A 149 29.74 -13.77 20.62
CA SER A 149 28.58 -12.88 20.79
C SER A 149 27.62 -12.98 19.58
N THR A 150 27.02 -14.13 19.40
CA THR A 150 25.83 -14.27 18.58
C THR A 150 24.66 -13.75 19.39
N VAL A 151 24.17 -12.57 19.02
CA VAL A 151 22.94 -12.01 19.57
C VAL A 151 21.81 -13.02 19.34
N ASN A 152 21.43 -13.74 20.38
CA ASN A 152 20.45 -14.82 20.30
C ASN A 152 19.03 -14.22 20.30
N VAL A 153 18.52 -13.92 19.11
CA VAL A 153 17.13 -13.46 18.95
C VAL A 153 16.18 -14.63 19.19
N ASN A 154 15.46 -14.58 20.32
CA ASN A 154 14.49 -15.63 20.66
C ASN A 154 13.32 -15.61 19.65
N ASN A 155 12.88 -16.79 19.22
CA ASN A 155 11.72 -16.94 18.33
C ASN A 155 10.39 -16.48 18.97
N GLU A 156 10.33 -16.30 20.27
CA GLU A 156 9.20 -15.68 20.97
C GLU A 156 9.10 -14.17 20.74
N GLN A 157 10.23 -13.50 20.41
CA GLN A 157 10.24 -12.06 20.17
C GLN A 157 9.88 -11.66 18.76
N ILE A 158 10.08 -12.59 17.80
CA ILE A 158 9.73 -12.38 16.40
C ILE A 158 9.42 -13.69 15.70
N PHE A 159 8.26 -13.75 15.05
CA PHE A 159 7.81 -14.94 14.30
C PHE A 159 6.81 -14.57 13.22
N VAL A 160 6.60 -15.48 12.27
CA VAL A 160 5.55 -15.40 11.26
C VAL A 160 4.48 -16.42 11.59
N LYS A 161 3.21 -16.00 11.59
CA LYS A 161 2.06 -16.88 11.79
C LYS A 161 1.15 -16.82 10.57
N GLN A 162 0.67 -17.98 10.16
CA GLN A 162 -0.34 -18.11 9.12
C GLN A 162 -1.72 -18.30 9.74
N HIS A 163 -2.67 -17.51 9.27
CA HIS A 163 -4.05 -17.55 9.72
C HIS A 163 -4.95 -18.04 8.59
N PHE A 164 -5.72 -19.06 8.85
CA PHE A 164 -6.76 -19.56 7.96
C PHE A 164 -8.12 -19.20 8.54
N THR A 165 -9.03 -18.68 7.73
CA THR A 165 -10.41 -18.40 8.18
C THR A 165 -11.12 -19.69 8.57
N LYS A 166 -10.80 -20.80 7.88
CA LYS A 166 -11.37 -22.13 8.13
C LYS A 166 -10.34 -23.20 7.81
N THR A 167 -10.34 -24.29 8.56
CA THR A 167 -9.50 -25.49 8.31
C THR A 167 -10.31 -26.72 7.92
N LYS A 168 -11.67 -26.66 8.05
CA LYS A 168 -12.63 -27.67 7.62
C LYS A 168 -13.62 -27.02 6.67
N VAL A 169 -13.58 -27.38 5.41
CA VAL A 169 -14.33 -26.76 4.32
C VAL A 169 -14.87 -27.80 3.35
N TYR A 170 -15.78 -27.39 2.48
CA TYR A 170 -16.18 -28.19 1.32
C TYR A 170 -15.25 -27.94 0.13
N GLU A 171 -15.30 -28.84 -0.87
CA GLU A 171 -14.67 -28.58 -2.17
C GLU A 171 -15.15 -27.25 -2.73
N GLN A 172 -14.23 -26.46 -3.32
CA GLN A 172 -14.52 -25.15 -3.91
C GLN A 172 -14.97 -24.08 -2.91
N GLU A 173 -15.03 -24.37 -1.60
CA GLU A 173 -15.29 -23.37 -0.57
C GLU A 173 -14.07 -22.49 -0.35
N ALA A 174 -14.28 -21.18 -0.24
CA ALA A 174 -13.22 -20.20 -0.06
C ALA A 174 -12.58 -20.27 1.32
N ILE A 175 -11.25 -20.20 1.35
CA ILE A 175 -10.44 -20.05 2.56
C ILE A 175 -9.54 -18.83 2.37
N GLN A 176 -9.66 -17.85 3.23
CA GLN A 176 -8.70 -16.74 3.25
C GLN A 176 -7.48 -17.16 4.08
N VAL A 177 -6.30 -16.97 3.50
CA VAL A 177 -5.00 -17.20 4.14
C VAL A 177 -4.31 -15.86 4.32
N THR A 178 -3.86 -15.59 5.54
CA THR A 178 -3.12 -14.37 5.87
C THR A 178 -1.81 -14.76 6.55
N TYR A 179 -0.69 -14.33 5.98
CA TYR A 179 0.63 -14.43 6.59
C TYR A 179 0.94 -13.12 7.28
N LYS A 180 1.18 -13.20 8.59
CA LYS A 180 1.39 -12.03 9.43
C LYS A 180 2.70 -12.18 10.20
N LEU A 181 3.51 -11.13 10.17
CA LEU A 181 4.71 -11.01 10.99
C LEU A 181 4.33 -10.40 12.34
N TYR A 182 4.81 -11.01 13.41
CA TYR A 182 4.70 -10.55 14.79
C TYR A 182 6.08 -10.22 15.30
N THR A 183 6.28 -9.03 15.86
CA THR A 183 7.58 -8.63 16.40
C THR A 183 7.46 -7.73 17.62
N ARG A 184 8.37 -7.92 18.57
CA ARG A 184 8.67 -7.01 19.70
C ARG A 184 10.01 -6.29 19.51
N LEU A 185 10.69 -6.57 18.38
CA LEU A 185 11.98 -6.01 18.01
C LEU A 185 11.81 -4.96 16.91
N ASP A 186 12.79 -4.10 16.77
CA ASP A 186 12.82 -3.08 15.73
C ASP A 186 13.20 -3.70 14.37
N VAL A 187 12.25 -3.72 13.45
CA VAL A 187 12.41 -4.26 12.08
C VAL A 187 12.74 -3.12 11.13
N VAL A 188 13.94 -3.14 10.58
CA VAL A 188 14.40 -2.16 9.59
C VAL A 188 13.83 -2.46 8.22
N GLN A 189 13.80 -3.75 7.87
CA GLN A 189 13.37 -4.20 6.56
C GLN A 189 12.83 -5.63 6.63
N VAL A 190 11.76 -5.87 5.89
CA VAL A 190 11.32 -7.22 5.53
C VAL A 190 11.92 -7.53 4.17
N GLY A 191 12.77 -8.56 4.12
CA GLY A 191 13.50 -8.98 2.93
C GLY A 191 12.71 -9.98 2.07
N GLY A 192 13.42 -10.92 1.44
CA GLY A 192 12.82 -11.96 0.62
C GLY A 192 11.94 -12.90 1.44
N ALA A 193 10.75 -13.22 0.90
CA ALA A 193 9.84 -14.18 1.51
C ALA A 193 9.56 -15.33 0.54
N LYS A 194 9.68 -16.55 1.02
CA LYS A 194 9.28 -17.76 0.29
C LYS A 194 8.02 -18.31 0.92
N PHE A 195 6.90 -18.02 0.29
CA PHE A 195 5.59 -18.58 0.66
C PHE A 195 5.38 -19.95 -0.01
N PRO A 196 4.56 -20.82 0.58
CA PRO A 196 4.25 -22.12 -0.02
C PRO A 196 3.50 -21.95 -1.34
N GLU A 197 3.72 -22.91 -2.23
CA GLU A 197 2.87 -23.16 -3.38
C GLU A 197 1.62 -23.88 -2.90
N PHE A 198 0.45 -23.37 -3.25
CA PHE A 198 -0.83 -23.99 -2.90
C PHE A 198 -1.20 -25.03 -3.97
N LYS A 199 -0.48 -26.16 -3.95
CA LYS A 199 -0.84 -27.30 -4.80
C LYS A 199 -2.25 -27.75 -4.45
N ASP A 200 -3.02 -28.16 -5.43
CA ASP A 200 -4.41 -28.61 -5.28
C ASP A 200 -5.42 -27.52 -4.88
N PHE A 201 -5.03 -26.24 -4.96
CA PHE A 201 -5.91 -25.10 -4.75
C PHE A 201 -5.88 -24.17 -5.96
N PHE A 202 -7.02 -23.58 -6.25
CA PHE A 202 -7.05 -22.36 -7.05
C PHE A 202 -6.76 -21.16 -6.13
N VAL A 203 -5.82 -20.32 -6.51
CA VAL A 203 -5.33 -19.20 -5.68
C VAL A 203 -5.70 -17.87 -6.31
N GLN A 204 -6.19 -16.98 -5.50
CA GLN A 204 -6.35 -15.57 -5.85
C GLN A 204 -5.65 -14.71 -4.80
N ASP A 205 -4.57 -14.05 -5.19
CA ASP A 205 -3.89 -13.09 -4.33
C ASP A 205 -4.76 -11.86 -4.07
N ILE A 206 -4.60 -11.27 -2.90
CA ILE A 206 -5.21 -10.00 -2.49
C ILE A 206 -4.09 -8.96 -2.46
N ASP A 207 -4.25 -7.91 -3.25
CA ASP A 207 -3.33 -6.79 -3.25
C ASP A 207 -3.37 -6.07 -1.91
N LEU A 208 -2.22 -5.97 -1.27
CA LEU A 208 -2.07 -5.27 -0.01
C LEU A 208 -1.70 -3.81 -0.27
N ASP A 209 -2.23 -2.89 0.56
CA ASP A 209 -1.85 -1.48 0.49
C ASP A 209 -0.33 -1.33 0.72
N PRO A 210 0.41 -0.71 -0.22
CA PRO A 210 1.84 -0.45 -0.06
C PRO A 210 2.16 0.37 1.20
N ASN A 211 1.23 1.25 1.62
CA ASN A 211 1.38 2.15 2.77
C ASN A 211 0.80 1.56 4.07
N ARG A 212 0.63 0.23 4.14
CA ARG A 212 0.10 -0.41 5.34
C ARG A 212 0.97 -0.11 6.56
N SER A 213 0.33 0.25 7.65
CA SER A 213 0.99 0.53 8.94
C SER A 213 1.09 -0.72 9.81
N TRP A 214 2.02 -0.71 10.75
CA TRP A 214 2.08 -1.67 11.83
C TRP A 214 0.88 -1.51 12.76
N ILE A 215 0.34 -2.63 13.23
CA ILE A 215 -0.77 -2.69 14.17
C ILE A 215 -0.29 -3.46 15.41
N VAL A 216 -0.65 -3.01 16.60
CA VAL A 216 -0.33 -3.73 17.84
C VAL A 216 -1.41 -4.77 18.11
N GLU A 217 -1.02 -6.01 18.36
CA GLU A 217 -1.91 -7.11 18.76
C GLU A 217 -1.38 -7.78 20.03
N HIS A 218 -2.30 -8.14 20.94
CA HIS A 218 -1.97 -8.87 22.16
C HIS A 218 -2.11 -10.37 21.92
N VAL A 219 -1.02 -11.11 22.04
CA VAL A 219 -0.96 -12.57 21.81
C VAL A 219 -0.19 -13.24 22.95
N ASP A 220 -0.79 -14.26 23.54
CA ASP A 220 -0.19 -15.10 24.61
C ASP A 220 0.35 -14.29 25.82
N GLY A 221 -0.22 -13.10 26.05
CA GLY A 221 0.13 -12.22 27.17
C GLY A 221 1.20 -11.18 26.85
N TYR A 222 1.56 -11.01 25.58
CA TYR A 222 2.52 -10.02 25.11
C TYR A 222 1.96 -9.19 23.95
N ASN A 223 2.40 -7.95 23.84
CA ASN A 223 2.03 -7.05 22.76
C ASN A 223 3.07 -7.11 21.64
N TYR A 224 2.62 -7.39 20.43
CA TYR A 224 3.43 -7.47 19.23
C TYR A 224 3.03 -6.40 18.23
N ASN A 225 4.01 -5.76 17.63
CA ASN A 225 3.80 -5.05 16.38
C ASN A 225 3.60 -6.08 15.27
N THR A 226 2.52 -5.95 14.53
CA THR A 226 2.15 -6.90 13.48
C THR A 226 1.99 -6.23 12.15
N ILE A 227 2.37 -6.92 11.08
CA ILE A 227 2.13 -6.48 9.70
C ILE A 227 1.76 -7.68 8.82
N VAL A 228 0.78 -7.48 7.94
CA VAL A 228 0.40 -8.49 6.96
C VAL A 228 1.46 -8.55 5.85
N LEU A 229 2.05 -9.71 5.63
CA LEU A 229 3.06 -9.93 4.59
C LEU A 229 2.45 -10.35 3.26
N LYS A 230 1.49 -11.29 3.31
CA LYS A 230 0.75 -11.78 2.15
C LYS A 230 -0.67 -12.16 2.57
N GLN A 231 -1.61 -11.95 1.67
CA GLN A 231 -2.99 -12.38 1.83
C GLN A 231 -3.51 -12.95 0.52
N CYS A 232 -4.21 -14.07 0.57
CA CYS A 232 -4.82 -14.68 -0.60
C CYS A 232 -6.08 -15.45 -0.21
N ILE A 233 -6.91 -15.75 -1.21
CA ILE A 233 -8.04 -16.66 -1.10
C ILE A 233 -7.68 -17.91 -1.88
N ILE A 234 -7.88 -19.06 -1.26
CA ILE A 234 -7.63 -20.37 -1.85
C ILE A 234 -8.93 -21.18 -1.91
N PHE A 235 -9.10 -21.95 -2.98
CA PHE A 235 -10.27 -22.80 -3.21
C PHE A 235 -9.77 -24.21 -3.46
N PRO A 236 -10.04 -25.18 -2.56
CA PRO A 236 -9.60 -26.57 -2.75
C PRO A 236 -10.29 -27.20 -3.95
N GLN A 237 -9.52 -27.92 -4.77
CA GLN A 237 -10.00 -28.49 -6.02
C GLN A 237 -10.54 -29.93 -5.87
N HIS A 238 -10.23 -30.61 -4.78
CA HIS A 238 -10.69 -31.97 -4.48
C HIS A 238 -10.87 -32.17 -2.97
N ALA A 239 -11.64 -33.19 -2.59
CA ALA A 239 -11.84 -33.60 -1.21
C ALA A 239 -10.62 -34.36 -0.65
N GLY A 240 -10.49 -34.36 0.66
CA GLY A 240 -9.44 -35.08 1.39
C GLY A 240 -8.67 -34.17 2.35
N LYS A 241 -7.57 -34.70 2.86
CA LYS A 241 -6.62 -33.95 3.68
C LYS A 241 -5.55 -33.36 2.78
N ILE A 242 -5.54 -32.07 2.61
CA ILE A 242 -4.56 -31.37 1.78
C ILE A 242 -3.56 -30.69 2.71
N ASN A 243 -2.28 -30.96 2.49
CA ASN A 243 -1.20 -30.33 3.26
C ASN A 243 -0.68 -29.11 2.50
N ILE A 244 -0.52 -28.01 3.22
CA ILE A 244 0.12 -26.77 2.76
C ILE A 244 1.49 -26.73 3.41
N ASP A 245 2.54 -26.60 2.62
CA ASP A 245 3.92 -26.54 3.10
C ASP A 245 4.17 -25.29 3.97
N GLY A 246 5.25 -25.32 4.74
CA GLY A 246 5.76 -24.16 5.44
C GLY A 246 6.52 -23.22 4.49
N GLY A 247 7.04 -22.15 5.05
CA GLY A 247 7.83 -21.19 4.31
C GLY A 247 8.83 -20.45 5.21
N ASN A 248 9.46 -19.45 4.65
CA ASN A 248 10.39 -18.59 5.38
C ASN A 248 10.32 -17.13 4.92
N VAL A 249 10.68 -16.24 5.83
CA VAL A 249 10.76 -14.80 5.60
C VAL A 249 12.08 -14.29 6.17
N GLU A 250 12.84 -13.58 5.37
CA GLU A 250 14.05 -12.88 5.82
C GLU A 250 13.66 -11.51 6.37
N VAL A 251 14.17 -11.18 7.56
CA VAL A 251 13.98 -9.86 8.18
C VAL A 251 15.32 -9.29 8.60
N VAL A 252 15.45 -7.97 8.52
CA VAL A 252 16.61 -7.22 9.03
C VAL A 252 16.17 -6.51 10.30
N LEU A 253 16.79 -6.88 11.41
CA LEU A 253 16.51 -6.37 12.75
C LEU A 253 17.58 -5.38 13.16
N ARG A 254 17.18 -4.25 13.74
CA ARG A 254 18.09 -3.32 14.38
C ARG A 254 18.25 -3.68 15.84
N MET A 255 19.46 -4.05 16.22
CA MET A 255 19.77 -4.46 17.58
C MET A 255 20.79 -3.53 18.21
N ARG A 256 20.60 -3.25 19.50
CA ARG A 256 21.61 -2.55 20.29
C ARG A 256 22.74 -3.50 20.59
N THR A 257 23.96 -3.08 20.29
CA THR A 257 25.16 -3.83 20.68
C THR A 257 25.54 -3.40 22.10
N SER A 258 25.43 -4.30 23.06
CA SER A 258 26.04 -4.09 24.40
C SER A 258 27.47 -4.58 24.34
N SER A 259 28.44 -3.68 24.23
CA SER A 259 29.84 -4.05 24.41
C SER A 259 30.10 -4.25 25.91
N SER A 260 30.32 -5.49 26.31
CA SER A 260 30.57 -5.87 27.72
C SER A 260 32.00 -5.63 28.19
N ARG A 261 32.81 -4.80 27.53
CA ARG A 261 34.18 -4.46 27.96
C ARG A 261 34.38 -2.96 27.88
N HIS A 262 34.57 -2.39 29.06
CA HIS A 262 34.83 -0.97 29.35
C HIS A 262 33.68 -0.05 28.95
N GLN A 263 32.77 0.21 29.90
CA GLN A 263 31.87 1.34 29.86
C GLN A 263 32.68 2.63 29.82
N SER A 264 33.10 3.01 28.63
CA SER A 264 33.48 4.39 28.36
C SER A 264 32.19 5.20 28.36
N ILE A 265 32.21 6.38 28.95
CA ILE A 265 31.11 7.37 28.93
C ILE A 265 30.64 7.65 27.49
N PHE A 266 31.43 7.28 26.47
CA PHE A 266 31.16 7.39 25.05
C PHE A 266 30.26 6.28 24.48
N ASP A 267 30.24 5.08 25.04
CA ASP A 267 29.38 3.99 24.58
C ASP A 267 27.90 4.32 24.78
N ASP A 268 27.57 5.08 25.80
CA ASP A 268 26.22 5.60 26.05
C ASP A 268 25.86 6.75 25.09
N PHE A 269 26.85 7.42 24.53
CA PHE A 269 26.70 8.55 23.62
C PHE A 269 26.49 8.14 22.18
N PHE A 270 27.12 7.06 21.73
CA PHE A 270 27.00 6.49 20.41
C PHE A 270 26.37 5.11 20.54
N GLN A 271 25.04 5.07 20.73
CA GLN A 271 24.28 3.82 20.69
C GLN A 271 24.60 3.12 19.37
N SER A 272 25.50 2.13 19.42
CA SER A 272 25.83 1.31 18.26
C SER A 272 24.68 0.38 17.97
N TYR A 273 24.04 0.58 16.82
CA TYR A 273 23.04 -0.34 16.30
C TYR A 273 23.70 -1.22 15.25
N GLN A 274 23.47 -2.51 15.35
CA GLN A 274 23.85 -3.47 14.34
C GLN A 274 22.60 -4.00 13.66
N ASP A 275 22.60 -4.00 12.34
CA ASP A 275 21.53 -4.58 11.55
C ASP A 275 21.83 -6.08 11.33
N VAL A 276 21.02 -6.94 11.93
CA VAL A 276 21.17 -8.41 11.91
C VAL A 276 20.10 -9.02 11.00
N LYS A 277 20.51 -9.84 10.05
CA LYS A 277 19.59 -10.61 9.21
C LYS A 277 19.14 -11.87 9.93
N LYS A 278 17.83 -12.10 9.99
CA LYS A 278 17.24 -13.32 10.54
C LYS A 278 16.27 -13.95 9.55
N ASN A 279 16.35 -15.26 9.40
CA ASN A 279 15.44 -16.05 8.59
C ASN A 279 14.39 -16.70 9.51
N LEU A 280 13.14 -16.26 9.39
CA LEU A 280 12.00 -16.73 10.16
C LEU A 280 11.31 -17.85 9.40
N LYS A 281 11.30 -19.05 9.95
CA LYS A 281 10.57 -20.19 9.40
C LYS A 281 9.20 -20.30 10.03
N PHE A 282 8.19 -20.64 9.24
CA PHE A 282 6.86 -20.98 9.72
C PHE A 282 6.43 -22.34 9.22
N SER A 283 5.68 -23.07 10.05
CA SER A 283 5.25 -24.42 9.77
C SER A 283 4.16 -24.48 8.72
N GLY A 284 4.01 -25.60 8.05
CA GLY A 284 2.87 -25.88 7.19
C GLY A 284 1.57 -26.09 7.96
N ALA A 285 0.47 -26.25 7.24
CA ALA A 285 -0.86 -26.50 7.79
C ALA A 285 -1.58 -27.60 7.02
N GLN A 286 -2.56 -28.23 7.65
CA GLN A 286 -3.43 -29.22 7.02
C GLN A 286 -4.85 -28.69 6.94
N ILE A 287 -5.44 -28.78 5.76
CA ILE A 287 -6.84 -28.43 5.48
C ILE A 287 -7.64 -29.72 5.23
N ASN A 288 -8.75 -29.88 5.95
CA ASN A 288 -9.69 -30.98 5.77
C ASN A 288 -10.81 -30.56 4.82
N VAL A 289 -10.79 -31.08 3.62
CA VAL A 289 -11.78 -30.78 2.59
C VAL A 289 -12.82 -31.88 2.52
N LYS A 290 -14.07 -31.52 2.80
CA LYS A 290 -15.22 -32.42 2.68
C LYS A 290 -15.69 -32.48 1.24
N GLN A 291 -16.03 -33.68 0.78
CA GLN A 291 -16.71 -33.85 -0.50
C GLN A 291 -18.08 -33.18 -0.48
N LEU A 292 -18.47 -32.58 -1.61
CA LEU A 292 -19.82 -32.10 -1.80
C LEU A 292 -20.80 -33.29 -1.79
N PRO A 293 -22.05 -33.11 -1.31
CA PRO A 293 -23.05 -34.18 -1.29
C PRO A 293 -23.22 -34.82 -2.68
N ALA A 294 -23.27 -36.16 -2.72
CA ALA A 294 -23.31 -36.93 -3.98
C ALA A 294 -24.56 -36.66 -4.85
N ASN A 295 -25.63 -36.14 -4.26
CA ASN A 295 -26.90 -35.90 -4.96
C ASN A 295 -26.95 -34.51 -5.63
N ALA A 296 -25.90 -34.16 -6.36
CA ALA A 296 -25.89 -32.90 -7.11
C ALA A 296 -26.96 -32.94 -8.24
N PRO A 297 -27.89 -31.97 -8.29
CA PRO A 297 -28.87 -31.88 -9.37
C PRO A 297 -28.17 -31.72 -10.73
N ALA A 298 -28.87 -32.19 -11.78
CA ALA A 298 -28.41 -31.98 -13.15
C ALA A 298 -28.19 -30.49 -13.44
N GLY A 299 -27.06 -30.13 -14.06
CA GLY A 299 -26.69 -28.74 -14.33
C GLY A 299 -25.87 -28.09 -13.24
N PHE A 300 -25.42 -28.83 -12.21
CA PHE A 300 -24.44 -28.31 -11.26
C PHE A 300 -23.09 -28.06 -11.93
N ASN A 301 -22.64 -26.82 -11.91
CA ASN A 301 -21.47 -26.33 -12.62
C ASN A 301 -20.28 -26.00 -11.68
N GLY A 302 -20.24 -26.60 -10.50
CA GLY A 302 -19.17 -26.37 -9.51
C GLY A 302 -19.29 -25.05 -8.76
N ALA A 303 -20.45 -24.39 -8.78
CA ALA A 303 -20.71 -23.15 -8.05
C ALA A 303 -20.91 -23.44 -6.55
N VAL A 304 -20.04 -22.87 -5.69
CA VAL A 304 -20.11 -23.01 -4.23
C VAL A 304 -20.12 -21.63 -3.60
N GLY A 305 -21.17 -21.30 -2.84
CA GLY A 305 -21.35 -19.98 -2.25
C GLY A 305 -22.81 -19.57 -2.14
N ALA A 306 -23.07 -18.27 -2.20
CA ALA A 306 -24.40 -17.69 -2.20
C ALA A 306 -24.58 -16.80 -3.46
N TYR A 307 -25.54 -17.15 -4.30
CA TYR A 307 -25.69 -16.53 -5.61
C TYR A 307 -27.12 -16.12 -5.92
N THR A 308 -27.25 -15.15 -6.82
CA THR A 308 -28.47 -14.74 -7.51
C THR A 308 -28.26 -14.83 -9.01
N LEU A 309 -29.31 -15.14 -9.75
CA LEU A 309 -29.31 -15.21 -11.21
C LEU A 309 -30.27 -14.18 -11.75
N ASN A 310 -29.79 -13.29 -12.61
CA ASN A 310 -30.60 -12.39 -13.41
C ASN A 310 -30.37 -12.69 -14.88
N SER A 311 -31.40 -12.59 -15.68
CA SER A 311 -31.34 -12.75 -17.13
C SER A 311 -32.08 -11.65 -17.84
N SER A 312 -31.64 -11.32 -19.05
CA SER A 312 -32.30 -10.37 -19.94
C SER A 312 -32.04 -10.74 -21.39
N ILE A 313 -32.99 -10.39 -22.24
CA ILE A 313 -32.88 -10.57 -23.68
C ILE A 313 -32.90 -9.21 -24.37
N SER A 314 -32.23 -9.07 -25.52
CA SER A 314 -32.16 -7.80 -26.25
C SER A 314 -33.51 -7.32 -26.77
N SER A 315 -34.34 -8.22 -27.32
CA SER A 315 -35.68 -7.95 -27.81
C SER A 315 -36.46 -9.25 -27.90
N GLU A 316 -37.77 -9.19 -27.71
CA GLU A 316 -38.69 -10.31 -27.94
C GLU A 316 -39.19 -10.36 -29.39
N ASN A 317 -39.13 -9.23 -30.12
CA ASN A 317 -39.49 -9.12 -31.53
C ASN A 317 -38.23 -8.74 -32.32
N ILE A 318 -37.82 -9.59 -33.24
CA ILE A 318 -36.64 -9.42 -34.09
C ILE A 318 -36.94 -9.85 -35.50
N LYS A 319 -36.11 -9.50 -36.46
CA LYS A 319 -36.21 -9.96 -37.84
C LYS A 319 -35.28 -11.14 -38.11
N VAL A 320 -35.56 -11.88 -39.14
CA VAL A 320 -34.66 -12.90 -39.68
C VAL A 320 -33.27 -12.28 -39.91
N ASN A 321 -32.22 -12.98 -39.53
CA ASN A 321 -30.80 -12.55 -39.55
C ASN A 321 -30.42 -11.41 -38.58
N ASP A 322 -31.33 -10.92 -37.72
CA ASP A 322 -30.95 -10.01 -36.64
C ASP A 322 -30.34 -10.78 -35.47
N ALA A 323 -29.35 -10.17 -34.81
CA ALA A 323 -28.66 -10.78 -33.66
C ALA A 323 -29.54 -10.67 -32.39
N LEU A 324 -29.88 -11.81 -31.81
CA LEU A 324 -30.51 -11.94 -30.51
C LEU A 324 -29.43 -12.12 -29.44
N THR A 325 -29.44 -11.29 -28.41
CA THR A 325 -28.50 -11.42 -27.29
C THR A 325 -29.25 -11.82 -26.02
N LEU A 326 -28.92 -12.99 -25.47
CA LEU A 326 -29.33 -13.42 -24.13
C LEU A 326 -28.18 -13.17 -23.15
N LYS A 327 -28.44 -12.36 -22.16
CA LYS A 327 -27.47 -12.04 -21.11
C LYS A 327 -27.86 -12.72 -19.79
N LEU A 328 -26.98 -13.56 -19.26
CA LEU A 328 -27.07 -14.14 -17.92
C LEU A 328 -26.11 -13.41 -17.00
N LYS A 329 -26.57 -12.98 -15.84
CA LYS A 329 -25.73 -12.35 -14.81
C LYS A 329 -25.87 -13.12 -13.50
N ILE A 330 -24.81 -13.84 -13.13
CA ILE A 330 -24.66 -14.52 -11.84
C ILE A 330 -23.95 -13.54 -10.90
N SER A 331 -24.60 -13.17 -9.80
CA SER A 331 -24.02 -12.24 -8.81
C SER A 331 -24.04 -12.88 -7.44
N GLY A 332 -23.04 -12.55 -6.59
CA GLY A 332 -22.98 -13.11 -5.25
C GLY A 332 -21.57 -13.25 -4.70
N THR A 333 -21.45 -14.13 -3.71
CA THR A 333 -20.17 -14.39 -3.02
C THR A 333 -19.87 -15.89 -3.02
N GLY A 334 -18.67 -16.25 -3.46
CA GLY A 334 -18.20 -17.64 -3.54
C GLY A 334 -17.07 -17.79 -4.55
N ASN A 335 -17.07 -18.87 -5.34
CA ASN A 335 -16.02 -19.21 -6.31
C ASN A 335 -16.34 -18.73 -7.74
N LEU A 336 -16.81 -17.48 -7.91
CA LEU A 336 -17.33 -16.92 -9.19
C LEU A 336 -16.44 -17.16 -10.42
N LYS A 337 -15.11 -17.10 -10.28
CA LYS A 337 -14.18 -17.35 -11.39
C LYS A 337 -14.17 -18.81 -11.83
N LEU A 338 -14.47 -19.74 -10.92
CA LEU A 338 -14.43 -21.17 -11.17
C LEU A 338 -15.73 -21.74 -11.70
N ILE A 339 -16.82 -20.97 -11.68
CA ILE A 339 -18.13 -21.39 -12.19
C ILE A 339 -18.03 -21.64 -13.70
N LYS A 340 -18.37 -22.86 -14.13
CA LYS A 340 -18.50 -23.18 -15.55
C LYS A 340 -19.72 -22.47 -16.14
N THR A 341 -19.61 -22.13 -17.42
CA THR A 341 -20.69 -21.46 -18.16
C THR A 341 -21.93 -22.36 -18.24
N PRO A 342 -23.12 -21.89 -17.81
CA PRO A 342 -24.35 -22.65 -17.99
C PRO A 342 -24.64 -22.90 -19.47
N GLU A 343 -25.10 -24.06 -19.80
CA GLU A 343 -25.52 -24.38 -21.15
C GLU A 343 -26.92 -23.81 -21.43
N VAL A 344 -27.06 -23.09 -22.53
CA VAL A 344 -28.33 -22.55 -23.02
C VAL A 344 -28.74 -23.30 -24.28
N LYS A 345 -29.96 -23.83 -24.28
CA LYS A 345 -30.51 -24.52 -25.44
C LYS A 345 -31.29 -23.51 -26.29
N PHE A 346 -30.75 -23.15 -27.43
CA PHE A 346 -31.46 -22.37 -28.43
C PHE A 346 -32.21 -23.30 -29.39
N PRO A 347 -33.28 -22.81 -30.05
CA PRO A 347 -33.92 -23.56 -31.13
C PRO A 347 -32.95 -23.92 -32.26
N LEU A 348 -33.18 -25.00 -32.97
CA LEU A 348 -32.29 -25.51 -34.02
C LEU A 348 -32.14 -24.52 -35.20
N ASP A 349 -33.10 -23.66 -35.37
CA ASP A 349 -33.14 -22.66 -36.46
C ASP A 349 -32.32 -21.42 -36.14
N PHE A 350 -31.56 -21.42 -35.06
CA PHE A 350 -30.67 -20.33 -34.65
C PHE A 350 -29.21 -20.72 -34.81
N ASP A 351 -28.43 -19.87 -35.44
CA ASP A 351 -26.97 -19.95 -35.39
C ASP A 351 -26.49 -19.37 -34.08
N VAL A 352 -25.88 -20.20 -33.25
CA VAL A 352 -25.43 -19.82 -31.91
C VAL A 352 -23.93 -19.64 -31.92
N TYR A 353 -23.48 -18.51 -31.41
CA TYR A 353 -22.06 -18.16 -31.26
C TYR A 353 -21.54 -18.46 -29.86
N ASP A 354 -20.21 -18.62 -29.74
CA ASP A 354 -19.56 -18.84 -28.46
C ASP A 354 -19.87 -17.70 -27.49
N PRO A 355 -20.24 -18.02 -26.23
CA PRO A 355 -20.65 -17.00 -25.28
C PRO A 355 -19.49 -16.16 -24.80
N LYS A 356 -19.67 -14.84 -24.80
CA LYS A 356 -18.72 -13.88 -24.22
C LYS A 356 -18.91 -13.82 -22.71
N GLN A 357 -17.80 -13.90 -21.96
CA GLN A 357 -17.79 -13.84 -20.50
C GLN A 357 -17.07 -12.60 -20.00
N ASP A 358 -17.65 -11.97 -18.97
CA ASP A 358 -17.04 -10.86 -18.21
C ASP A 358 -17.18 -11.15 -16.71
N VAL A 359 -16.06 -11.19 -16.00
CA VAL A 359 -16.02 -11.53 -14.57
C VAL A 359 -15.46 -10.34 -13.79
N LYS A 360 -16.34 -9.70 -13.01
CA LYS A 360 -16.00 -8.56 -12.13
C LYS A 360 -16.13 -8.98 -10.69
N VAL A 361 -15.02 -9.29 -10.05
CA VAL A 361 -15.00 -9.79 -8.67
C VAL A 361 -13.93 -9.09 -7.83
N LYS A 362 -14.29 -8.90 -6.57
CA LYS A 362 -13.35 -8.46 -5.52
C LYS A 362 -13.16 -9.58 -4.52
N PRO A 363 -11.94 -9.83 -4.04
CA PRO A 363 -11.69 -10.80 -2.99
C PRO A 363 -12.29 -10.32 -1.66
N VAL A 364 -12.96 -11.23 -0.95
CA VAL A 364 -13.50 -11.04 0.40
C VAL A 364 -13.22 -12.28 1.24
N SER A 365 -13.32 -12.18 2.57
CA SER A 365 -12.93 -13.28 3.49
C SER A 365 -13.63 -14.63 3.23
N ASN A 366 -14.83 -14.62 2.67
CA ASN A 366 -15.62 -15.80 2.35
C ASN A 366 -15.71 -16.09 0.83
N GLY A 367 -14.79 -15.55 0.02
CA GLY A 367 -14.67 -15.85 -1.40
C GLY A 367 -14.47 -14.62 -2.28
N GLN A 368 -15.04 -14.70 -3.47
CA GLN A 368 -15.08 -13.63 -4.45
C GLN A 368 -16.47 -13.01 -4.44
N ASN A 369 -16.58 -11.73 -4.15
CA ASN A 369 -17.84 -10.97 -4.25
C ASN A 369 -17.87 -10.20 -5.56
N GLY A 370 -18.98 -10.31 -6.29
CA GLY A 370 -19.14 -9.62 -7.56
C GLY A 370 -20.12 -10.28 -8.51
N SER A 371 -19.81 -10.24 -9.79
CA SER A 371 -20.68 -10.83 -10.82
C SER A 371 -19.90 -11.45 -11.98
N LYS A 372 -20.46 -12.51 -12.53
CA LYS A 372 -20.09 -13.12 -13.80
C LYS A 372 -21.22 -12.89 -14.79
N SER A 373 -20.95 -12.11 -15.84
CA SER A 373 -21.90 -11.87 -16.94
C SER A 373 -21.52 -12.74 -18.12
N ILE A 374 -22.51 -13.39 -18.72
CA ILE A 374 -22.35 -14.29 -19.85
C ILE A 374 -23.34 -13.83 -20.92
N GLU A 375 -22.85 -13.49 -22.10
CA GLU A 375 -23.64 -13.01 -23.22
C GLU A 375 -23.62 -14.06 -24.34
N TYR A 376 -24.76 -14.62 -24.63
CA TYR A 376 -24.99 -15.55 -25.74
C TYR A 376 -25.57 -14.78 -26.90
N VAL A 377 -25.01 -14.93 -28.07
CA VAL A 377 -25.51 -14.34 -29.31
C VAL A 377 -26.03 -15.45 -30.20
N ALA A 378 -27.27 -15.32 -30.67
CA ALA A 378 -27.91 -16.26 -31.57
C ALA A 378 -28.62 -15.52 -32.70
N ILE A 379 -28.56 -16.03 -33.91
CA ILE A 379 -29.16 -15.42 -35.12
C ILE A 379 -30.18 -16.37 -35.71
N PRO A 380 -31.48 -16.01 -35.75
CA PRO A 380 -32.51 -16.82 -36.36
C PRO A 380 -32.41 -16.86 -37.89
N ARG A 381 -32.52 -18.03 -38.47
CA ARG A 381 -32.48 -18.25 -39.91
C ARG A 381 -33.82 -18.16 -40.57
N PHE A 382 -34.91 -18.42 -39.83
CA PHE A 382 -36.27 -18.44 -40.33
C PHE A 382 -37.20 -17.61 -39.46
N GLY A 383 -38.29 -17.10 -40.06
CA GLY A 383 -39.36 -16.42 -39.34
C GLY A 383 -40.25 -17.42 -38.58
N GLY A 384 -40.82 -16.98 -37.48
CA GLY A 384 -41.71 -17.80 -36.66
C GLY A 384 -41.68 -17.43 -35.18
N ASN A 385 -42.47 -18.18 -34.40
CA ASN A 385 -42.47 -18.03 -32.94
C ASN A 385 -41.57 -19.11 -32.33
N PHE A 386 -40.57 -18.67 -31.65
CA PHE A 386 -39.58 -19.55 -31.00
C PHE A 386 -39.62 -19.37 -29.49
N GLU A 387 -39.13 -20.37 -28.77
CA GLU A 387 -39.06 -20.34 -27.32
C GLU A 387 -37.65 -20.74 -26.84
N ILE A 388 -37.03 -19.88 -26.03
CA ILE A 388 -35.81 -20.23 -25.33
C ILE A 388 -36.22 -20.73 -23.96
N PRO A 389 -35.94 -22.01 -23.64
CA PRO A 389 -36.33 -22.61 -22.38
C PRO A 389 -35.61 -21.97 -21.18
N SER A 390 -36.21 -22.13 -20.00
CA SER A 390 -35.62 -21.67 -18.75
C SER A 390 -34.25 -22.28 -18.53
N VAL A 391 -33.26 -21.44 -18.29
CA VAL A 391 -31.87 -21.84 -17.95
C VAL A 391 -31.76 -22.06 -16.45
N LYS A 392 -31.36 -23.24 -16.05
CA LYS A 392 -31.15 -23.58 -14.64
C LYS A 392 -29.70 -23.35 -14.24
N PHE A 393 -29.50 -22.66 -13.11
CA PHE A 393 -28.21 -22.47 -12.46
C PHE A 393 -28.25 -23.15 -11.08
N VAL A 394 -27.46 -24.20 -10.91
CA VAL A 394 -27.38 -24.96 -9.66
C VAL A 394 -26.11 -24.61 -8.93
N TYR A 395 -26.21 -24.32 -7.64
CA TYR A 395 -25.06 -24.05 -6.78
C TYR A 395 -25.22 -24.72 -5.41
N PHE A 396 -24.12 -24.96 -4.72
CA PHE A 396 -24.13 -25.44 -3.36
C PHE A 396 -24.08 -24.26 -2.38
N ASP A 397 -25.11 -24.13 -1.56
CA ASP A 397 -25.20 -23.14 -0.50
C ASP A 397 -24.54 -23.67 0.78
N ILE A 398 -23.38 -23.10 1.14
CA ILE A 398 -22.59 -23.51 2.30
C ILE A 398 -23.38 -23.35 3.59
N ASN A 399 -24.17 -22.28 3.72
CA ASN A 399 -24.91 -21.98 4.93
C ASN A 399 -26.10 -22.96 5.14
N LYS A 400 -26.71 -23.39 4.05
CA LYS A 400 -27.81 -24.37 4.08
C LYS A 400 -27.32 -25.81 4.03
N GLY A 401 -26.06 -26.03 3.64
CA GLY A 401 -25.50 -27.36 3.42
C GLY A 401 -26.20 -28.15 2.32
N ALA A 402 -26.82 -27.48 1.34
CA ALA A 402 -27.67 -28.07 0.33
C ALA A 402 -27.53 -27.37 -1.02
N TYR A 403 -27.85 -28.12 -2.09
CA TYR A 403 -27.92 -27.55 -3.44
C TYR A 403 -29.15 -26.66 -3.60
N GLN A 404 -28.99 -25.52 -4.24
CA GLN A 404 -30.04 -24.58 -4.60
C GLN A 404 -30.07 -24.42 -6.11
N THR A 405 -31.27 -24.31 -6.67
CA THR A 405 -31.48 -24.12 -8.11
C THR A 405 -32.13 -22.77 -8.33
N LEU A 406 -31.52 -21.93 -9.15
CA LEU A 406 -32.10 -20.69 -9.69
C LEU A 406 -32.46 -20.93 -11.14
N SER A 407 -33.55 -20.31 -11.61
CA SER A 407 -34.03 -20.47 -12.96
C SER A 407 -34.33 -19.12 -13.59
N THR A 408 -34.04 -18.97 -14.87
CA THR A 408 -34.50 -17.81 -15.67
C THR A 408 -35.95 -17.99 -16.06
N PRO A 409 -36.65 -16.93 -16.46
CA PRO A 409 -37.91 -17.07 -17.18
C PRO A 409 -37.70 -17.78 -18.54
N VAL A 410 -38.77 -18.27 -19.11
CA VAL A 410 -38.82 -18.71 -20.49
C VAL A 410 -38.97 -17.49 -21.38
N TYR A 411 -38.23 -17.39 -22.47
CA TYR A 411 -38.30 -16.27 -23.40
C TYR A 411 -39.02 -16.71 -24.69
N LYS A 412 -40.09 -16.00 -25.05
CA LYS A 412 -40.82 -16.19 -26.30
C LYS A 412 -40.33 -15.15 -27.30
N ILE A 413 -39.83 -15.59 -28.42
CA ILE A 413 -39.25 -14.77 -29.46
C ILE A 413 -40.10 -14.85 -30.71
N ASN A 414 -40.59 -13.71 -31.14
CA ASN A 414 -41.26 -13.57 -32.41
C ASN A 414 -40.27 -13.05 -33.46
N VAL A 415 -40.02 -13.86 -34.49
CA VAL A 415 -39.11 -13.52 -35.58
C VAL A 415 -39.91 -13.15 -36.78
N ASP A 416 -39.92 -11.87 -37.16
CA ASP A 416 -40.59 -11.37 -38.35
C ASP A 416 -39.76 -11.66 -39.62
N GLY A 417 -40.36 -12.29 -40.58
CA GLY A 417 -39.77 -12.55 -41.89
C GLY A 417 -40.43 -13.74 -42.54
N SER A 418 -40.81 -13.62 -43.77
CA SER A 418 -41.20 -14.77 -44.58
C SER A 418 -39.97 -15.58 -44.92
N ALA A 419 -39.97 -16.88 -44.64
CA ALA A 419 -39.05 -17.79 -45.28
C ALA A 419 -39.25 -17.62 -46.81
N GLU A 420 -38.31 -16.98 -47.49
CA GLU A 420 -38.22 -17.16 -48.92
C GLU A 420 -37.88 -18.64 -49.14
N THR A 421 -38.93 -19.42 -49.32
CA THR A 421 -38.82 -20.80 -49.77
C THR A 421 -38.27 -20.70 -51.19
N GLU A 422 -36.95 -20.83 -51.36
CA GLU A 422 -36.44 -21.21 -52.67
C GLU A 422 -36.94 -22.61 -52.96
N ALA A 423 -38.19 -22.66 -53.50
CA ALA A 423 -38.66 -23.84 -54.18
C ALA A 423 -37.88 -23.93 -55.49
N SER A 424 -36.77 -24.65 -55.44
CA SER A 424 -36.08 -25.07 -56.66
C SER A 424 -36.92 -26.05 -57.43
N THR A 425 -37.79 -25.53 -58.26
CA THR A 425 -38.34 -26.27 -59.36
C THR A 425 -37.44 -26.07 -60.56
N THR A 426 -36.62 -27.06 -60.80
CA THR A 426 -35.86 -27.21 -62.06
C THR A 426 -36.83 -27.39 -63.23
N VAL A 427 -36.95 -26.36 -64.03
CA VAL A 427 -37.44 -26.52 -65.43
C VAL A 427 -36.40 -25.82 -66.31
N VAL A 428 -35.65 -26.66 -66.99
CA VAL A 428 -34.79 -26.25 -68.10
C VAL A 428 -35.70 -25.82 -69.27
N SER A 429 -35.62 -24.54 -69.65
CA SER A 429 -35.97 -24.15 -71.04
C SER A 429 -35.18 -22.87 -71.39
N SER A 430 -34.38 -23.07 -72.39
CA SER A 430 -33.57 -22.07 -73.05
C SER A 430 -34.40 -21.04 -73.75
N THR A 431 -34.29 -19.76 -73.43
CA THR A 431 -34.27 -18.65 -74.43
C THR A 431 -33.68 -17.40 -73.80
N VAL A 432 -32.67 -16.89 -74.49
CA VAL A 432 -31.92 -15.65 -74.18
C VAL A 432 -32.86 -14.46 -74.35
N ASN A 433 -33.16 -13.70 -73.31
CA ASN A 433 -33.54 -12.29 -73.42
C ASN A 433 -32.80 -11.50 -72.27
N LYS A 434 -31.87 -10.72 -72.72
CA LYS A 434 -31.23 -9.64 -71.91
C LYS A 434 -32.29 -8.57 -71.71
N GLU A 435 -32.89 -8.47 -70.54
CA GLU A 435 -33.38 -7.20 -69.96
C GLU A 435 -33.82 -7.41 -68.52
N ASN A 436 -33.37 -6.47 -67.65
CA ASN A 436 -33.76 -6.28 -66.26
C ASN A 436 -33.13 -7.19 -65.24
N VAL A 437 -31.83 -6.94 -65.00
CA VAL A 437 -31.22 -7.19 -63.68
C VAL A 437 -31.77 -6.13 -62.73
N LYS A 438 -32.84 -6.44 -62.00
CA LYS A 438 -33.18 -5.70 -60.79
C LYS A 438 -32.05 -5.88 -59.80
N GLN A 439 -31.38 -4.76 -59.44
CA GLN A 439 -30.44 -4.71 -58.36
C GLN A 439 -31.10 -5.15 -57.05
N LEU A 440 -30.84 -6.37 -56.61
CA LEU A 440 -31.07 -6.84 -55.27
C LEU A 440 -29.76 -6.74 -54.52
N SER A 441 -29.52 -5.59 -53.96
CA SER A 441 -28.82 -5.36 -52.68
C SER A 441 -28.41 -3.92 -52.60
N THR A 442 -28.97 -3.23 -51.65
CA THR A 442 -28.57 -1.88 -51.22
C THR A 442 -27.33 -1.90 -50.29
N ASP A 443 -26.59 -2.99 -50.25
CA ASP A 443 -25.53 -3.19 -49.25
C ASP A 443 -24.10 -3.13 -49.79
N ILE A 444 -23.93 -2.92 -51.09
CA ILE A 444 -22.60 -2.60 -51.64
C ILE A 444 -22.57 -1.09 -51.89
N ARG A 445 -22.00 -0.34 -50.93
CA ARG A 445 -21.68 1.06 -51.14
C ARG A 445 -20.77 1.17 -52.34
N PHE A 446 -21.15 2.05 -53.28
CA PHE A 446 -20.39 2.37 -54.48
C PHE A 446 -18.90 2.57 -54.18
N ILE A 447 -18.06 1.87 -54.92
CA ILE A 447 -16.67 2.22 -55.05
C ILE A 447 -16.63 3.56 -55.79
N HIS A 448 -16.25 4.62 -55.11
CA HIS A 448 -16.06 5.92 -55.75
C HIS A 448 -14.96 5.81 -56.79
N THR A 449 -15.34 5.91 -58.08
CA THR A 449 -14.39 5.92 -59.21
C THR A 449 -13.65 7.25 -59.36
N ASP A 450 -14.11 8.31 -58.68
CA ASP A 450 -13.47 9.62 -58.67
C ASP A 450 -12.46 9.70 -57.51
N ILE A 451 -11.30 9.15 -57.71
CA ILE A 451 -10.19 9.14 -56.77
C ILE A 451 -9.68 10.57 -56.45
N GLU A 452 -9.80 11.51 -57.37
CA GLU A 452 -9.34 12.90 -57.17
C GLU A 452 -10.19 13.70 -56.15
N LYS A 453 -11.47 13.41 -55.97
CA LYS A 453 -12.32 14.12 -54.97
C LYS A 453 -12.24 13.55 -53.54
N SER A 454 -11.87 12.29 -53.42
CA SER A 454 -11.74 11.65 -52.09
C SER A 454 -10.40 11.88 -51.40
N LEU A 455 -9.38 12.27 -52.15
CA LEU A 455 -8.00 12.46 -51.64
C LEU A 455 -7.63 13.92 -51.30
N THR A 456 -8.49 14.91 -51.63
CA THR A 456 -8.24 16.30 -51.23
C THR A 456 -8.76 16.60 -49.85
N ARG A 457 -8.20 15.97 -48.83
CA ARG A 457 -8.21 16.52 -47.50
C ARG A 457 -7.19 17.66 -47.42
N LYS A 458 -7.66 18.90 -47.54
CA LYS A 458 -6.91 20.10 -47.07
C LYS A 458 -6.89 20.05 -45.53
N GLY A 459 -6.09 19.17 -44.95
CA GLY A 459 -5.71 19.14 -43.58
C GLY A 459 -4.20 19.05 -43.53
N ALA A 460 -3.55 19.91 -42.78
CA ALA A 460 -2.13 19.82 -42.57
C ALA A 460 -1.79 18.40 -42.11
N HIS A 461 -1.07 17.65 -42.98
CA HIS A 461 -0.65 16.30 -42.63
C HIS A 461 0.34 16.41 -41.48
N PHE A 462 -0.04 15.92 -40.31
CA PHE A 462 0.85 15.81 -39.15
C PHE A 462 2.05 14.89 -39.50
N ALA A 463 1.79 13.87 -40.32
CA ALA A 463 2.85 13.00 -40.84
C ALA A 463 3.82 13.77 -41.74
N PHE A 464 5.12 13.70 -41.44
CA PHE A 464 6.23 14.41 -42.08
C PHE A 464 6.26 15.95 -41.85
N SER A 465 5.44 16.47 -40.93
CA SER A 465 5.53 17.86 -40.49
C SER A 465 6.66 18.05 -39.46
N SER A 466 7.23 19.26 -39.41
CA SER A 466 8.24 19.63 -38.40
C SER A 466 7.77 19.38 -36.98
N SER A 467 6.47 19.52 -36.71
CA SER A 467 5.86 19.21 -35.41
C SER A 467 5.91 17.71 -35.05
N MET A 468 5.84 16.82 -36.03
CA MET A 468 6.00 15.38 -35.81
C MET A 468 7.42 15.02 -35.35
N TYR A 469 8.44 15.62 -36.03
CA TYR A 469 9.84 15.36 -35.65
C TYR A 469 10.17 15.93 -34.27
N ILE A 470 9.63 17.09 -33.90
CA ILE A 470 9.78 17.65 -32.56
C ILE A 470 9.13 16.72 -31.54
N CYS A 471 7.91 16.23 -31.78
CA CYS A 471 7.20 15.33 -30.88
C CYS A 471 7.92 13.97 -30.72
N LEU A 472 8.62 13.49 -31.75
CA LEU A 472 9.36 12.24 -31.74
C LEU A 472 10.75 12.38 -31.09
N LEU A 473 11.41 13.53 -31.27
CA LEU A 473 12.75 13.77 -30.75
C LEU A 473 12.74 14.23 -29.27
N THR A 474 11.69 14.92 -28.82
CA THR A 474 11.61 15.40 -27.44
C THR A 474 11.69 14.27 -26.40
N PRO A 475 10.95 13.15 -26.47
CA PRO A 475 11.06 12.07 -25.50
C PRO A 475 12.44 11.40 -25.53
N LEU A 476 13.06 11.29 -26.72
CA LEU A 476 14.41 10.74 -26.85
C LEU A 476 15.44 11.64 -26.17
N PHE A 477 15.32 12.96 -26.33
CA PHE A 477 16.22 13.93 -25.70
C PHE A 477 16.06 13.94 -24.17
N ILE A 478 14.81 13.88 -23.68
CA ILE A 478 14.51 13.76 -22.25
C ILE A 478 15.09 12.46 -21.68
N PHE A 479 14.95 11.35 -22.41
CA PHE A 479 15.50 10.06 -22.00
C PHE A 479 17.03 10.11 -21.85
N ILE A 480 17.73 10.72 -22.81
CA ILE A 480 19.20 10.87 -22.75
C ILE A 480 19.61 11.71 -21.53
N ILE A 481 18.91 12.82 -21.27
CA ILE A 481 19.19 13.67 -20.10
C ILE A 481 18.99 12.88 -18.81
N VAL A 482 17.87 12.16 -18.67
CA VAL A 482 17.57 11.32 -17.49
C VAL A 482 18.65 10.25 -17.33
N LEU A 483 19.08 9.61 -18.42
CA LEU A 483 20.11 8.57 -18.40
C LEU A 483 21.45 9.12 -17.92
N LEU A 484 21.85 10.30 -18.39
CA LEU A 484 23.06 10.98 -17.94
C LEU A 484 23.00 11.37 -16.46
N LEU A 485 21.85 11.85 -15.99
CA LEU A 485 21.62 12.17 -14.58
C LEU A 485 21.69 10.92 -13.70
N LEU A 486 21.07 9.82 -14.13
CA LEU A 486 21.11 8.54 -13.42
C LEU A 486 22.53 7.95 -13.39
N GLN A 487 23.28 8.02 -14.50
CA GLN A 487 24.69 7.59 -14.52
C GLN A 487 25.55 8.42 -13.58
N LYS A 488 25.35 9.76 -13.55
CA LYS A 488 26.04 10.62 -12.60
C LYS A 488 25.72 10.24 -11.15
N GLN A 489 24.44 10.03 -10.84
CA GLN A 489 23.99 9.63 -9.50
C GLN A 489 24.49 8.23 -9.13
N ALA A 490 24.53 7.29 -10.07
CA ALA A 490 25.08 5.96 -9.84
C ALA A 490 26.59 6.00 -9.56
N ARG A 491 27.36 6.82 -10.29
CA ARG A 491 28.80 7.04 -10.04
C ARG A 491 29.05 7.69 -8.67
N GLU A 492 28.23 8.68 -8.28
CA GLU A 492 28.31 9.32 -6.95
C GLU A 492 27.94 8.34 -5.81
N ASN A 493 26.98 7.44 -6.06
CA ASN A 493 26.56 6.42 -5.07
C ASN A 493 27.55 5.23 -4.97
N ALA A 494 28.28 4.91 -6.03
CA ALA A 494 29.28 3.84 -6.04
C ALA A 494 30.53 4.21 -5.23
N ASN A 495 30.80 5.49 -5.05
CA ASN A 495 31.95 5.96 -4.27
C ASN A 495 31.52 6.30 -2.82
N VAL A 496 31.50 5.28 -1.97
CA VAL A 496 31.07 5.38 -0.56
C VAL A 496 31.89 6.44 0.21
N ALA A 497 33.19 6.54 -0.06
CA ALA A 497 34.07 7.53 0.57
C ALA A 497 33.66 8.97 0.26
N LEU A 498 33.42 9.30 -1.02
CA LEU A 498 32.97 10.64 -1.45
C LEU A 498 31.58 11.01 -0.89
N ARG A 499 30.69 10.02 -0.78
CA ARG A 499 29.37 10.22 -0.18
C ARG A 499 29.46 10.52 1.31
N ASN A 500 30.30 9.77 2.03
CA ASN A 500 30.51 9.96 3.45
C ASN A 500 31.15 11.32 3.75
N THR A 501 32.12 11.74 2.94
CA THR A 501 32.77 13.07 3.06
C THR A 501 31.77 14.22 2.88
N LYS A 502 30.91 14.17 1.84
CA LYS A 502 29.86 15.19 1.63
C LYS A 502 28.82 15.19 2.75
N ARG A 503 28.52 14.02 3.32
CA ARG A 503 27.57 13.85 4.42
C ARG A 503 28.14 14.36 5.74
N ALA A 504 29.43 14.08 6.04
CA ALA A 504 30.13 14.49 7.24
C ALA A 504 29.99 16.00 7.48
N ASN A 505 30.31 16.81 6.48
CA ASN A 505 30.22 18.27 6.55
C ASN A 505 28.79 18.77 6.80
N LYS A 506 27.80 18.17 6.12
CA LYS A 506 26.40 18.58 6.27
C LYS A 506 25.88 18.24 7.68
N VAL A 507 26.24 17.08 8.21
CA VAL A 507 25.84 16.63 9.55
C VAL A 507 26.53 17.42 10.64
N ALA A 508 27.85 17.66 10.53
CA ALA A 508 28.60 18.47 11.46
C ALA A 508 28.06 19.90 11.56
N LYS A 509 27.81 20.56 10.40
CA LYS A 509 27.20 21.90 10.36
C LYS A 509 25.81 21.94 10.99
N LYS A 510 25.00 20.88 10.79
CA LYS A 510 23.68 20.80 11.42
C LYS A 510 23.78 20.67 12.95
N ARG A 511 24.69 19.85 13.46
CA ARG A 511 24.90 19.67 14.90
C ARG A 511 25.51 20.89 15.56
N LEU A 512 26.46 21.54 14.90
CA LEU A 512 27.00 22.84 15.38
C LEU A 512 25.91 23.91 15.48
N LYS A 513 24.93 23.90 14.56
CA LYS A 513 23.77 24.80 14.62
C LYS A 513 22.86 24.49 15.82
N GLU A 514 22.71 23.21 16.19
CA GLU A 514 21.98 22.84 17.41
C GLU A 514 22.80 23.21 18.68
N ALA A 515 24.11 23.01 18.68
CA ALA A 515 24.98 23.49 19.76
C ALA A 515 24.88 25.01 19.93
N GLN A 516 24.81 25.78 18.83
CA GLN A 516 24.60 27.22 18.85
C GLN A 516 23.25 27.63 19.48
N LYS A 517 22.22 26.85 19.28
CA LYS A 517 20.94 27.09 19.96
C LYS A 517 21.03 26.85 21.45
N CYS A 518 21.68 25.75 21.86
CA CYS A 518 21.92 25.45 23.27
C CYS A 518 22.78 26.51 23.94
N LEU A 519 23.79 27.07 23.24
CA LEU A 519 24.57 28.22 23.67
C LEU A 519 23.65 29.43 23.98
N LYS A 520 22.76 29.80 23.06
CA LYS A 520 21.84 30.93 23.24
C LYS A 520 20.83 30.73 24.37
N LEU A 521 20.47 29.46 24.65
CA LEU A 521 19.55 29.09 25.73
C LEU A 521 20.24 28.90 27.09
N GLY A 522 21.58 28.93 27.14
CA GLY A 522 22.35 28.71 28.35
C GLY A 522 22.36 27.26 28.86
N GLU A 523 21.96 26.29 28.04
CA GLU A 523 21.89 24.86 28.38
C GLU A 523 23.29 24.20 28.31
N LYS A 524 24.13 24.37 29.35
CA LYS A 524 25.53 23.95 29.38
C LYS A 524 25.72 22.46 28.99
N SER A 525 25.06 21.55 29.67
CA SER A 525 25.27 20.11 29.46
C SER A 525 24.96 19.67 28.03
N LYS A 526 23.85 20.13 27.48
CA LYS A 526 23.46 19.83 26.08
C LYS A 526 24.38 20.50 25.06
N PHE A 527 24.87 21.70 25.36
CA PHE A 527 25.79 22.40 24.47
C PHE A 527 27.09 21.59 24.26
N TYR A 528 27.75 21.18 25.34
CA TYR A 528 29.00 20.41 25.24
C TYR A 528 28.73 19.04 24.57
N GLU A 529 27.59 18.45 24.88
CA GLU A 529 27.17 17.20 24.26
C GLU A 529 27.02 17.32 22.73
N GLU A 530 26.29 18.28 22.24
CA GLU A 530 26.10 18.47 20.79
C GLU A 530 27.37 18.89 20.07
N THR A 531 28.26 19.65 20.77
CA THR A 531 29.57 20.02 20.23
C THR A 531 30.49 18.79 20.08
N MET A 532 30.56 17.94 21.10
CA MET A 532 31.28 16.66 21.00
C MET A 532 30.73 15.75 19.91
N ARG A 533 29.41 15.63 19.82
CA ARG A 533 28.77 14.84 18.76
C ARG A 533 29.08 15.36 17.37
N ALA A 534 29.22 16.69 17.22
CA ALA A 534 29.61 17.29 15.96
C ALA A 534 31.05 16.94 15.57
N LEU A 535 31.98 17.05 16.50
CA LEU A 535 33.42 16.76 16.30
C LEU A 535 33.64 15.26 16.01
N TRP A 536 33.15 14.38 16.88
CA TRP A 536 33.28 12.93 16.72
C TRP A 536 32.59 12.41 15.46
N GLY A 537 31.36 12.86 15.21
CA GLY A 537 30.59 12.45 14.01
C GLY A 537 31.27 12.92 12.72
N TYR A 538 31.91 14.10 12.73
CA TYR A 538 32.67 14.59 11.59
C TYR A 538 33.84 13.67 11.24
N ILE A 539 34.68 13.34 12.24
CA ILE A 539 35.87 12.49 12.06
C ILE A 539 35.46 11.06 11.66
N ALA A 540 34.45 10.49 12.33
CA ALA A 540 33.94 9.16 11.98
C ALA A 540 33.53 9.05 10.52
N ASP A 541 32.70 9.99 10.05
CA ASP A 541 32.20 10.02 8.68
C ASP A 541 33.33 10.35 7.66
N LYS A 542 34.26 11.24 8.03
CA LYS A 542 35.35 11.69 7.13
C LYS A 542 36.43 10.63 6.95
N LEU A 543 36.85 9.98 8.03
CA LEU A 543 37.88 8.93 8.01
C LEU A 543 37.27 7.53 7.80
N THR A 544 35.95 7.43 7.67
CA THR A 544 35.22 6.16 7.50
C THR A 544 35.54 5.17 8.64
N ILE A 545 35.71 5.68 9.87
CA ILE A 545 35.99 4.87 11.06
C ILE A 545 34.63 4.41 11.63
N PRO A 546 34.45 3.10 11.89
CA PRO A 546 33.29 2.61 12.62
C PRO A 546 33.23 3.28 14.01
N VAL A 547 32.01 3.66 14.42
CA VAL A 547 31.79 4.35 15.70
C VAL A 547 32.31 3.51 16.89
N SER A 548 32.32 2.19 16.76
CA SER A 548 32.87 1.25 17.75
C SER A 548 34.37 1.32 17.94
N GLU A 549 35.12 1.91 17.00
CA GLU A 549 36.56 2.03 17.02
C GLU A 549 37.05 3.47 17.27
N LEU A 550 36.12 4.40 17.55
CA LEU A 550 36.41 5.81 17.80
C LEU A 550 37.00 6.00 19.21
N THR A 551 38.31 5.89 19.29
CA THR A 551 39.11 6.27 20.49
C THR A 551 40.02 7.44 20.15
N LYS A 552 40.47 8.21 21.15
CA LYS A 552 41.40 9.32 20.95
C LYS A 552 42.68 8.85 20.26
N ASP A 553 43.18 7.66 20.64
CA ASP A 553 44.39 7.06 20.08
C ASP A 553 44.23 6.66 18.62
N ASN A 554 43.10 5.98 18.28
CA ASN A 554 42.80 5.61 16.89
C ASN A 554 42.59 6.82 15.98
N VAL A 555 41.93 7.87 16.49
CA VAL A 555 41.73 9.11 15.72
C VAL A 555 43.07 9.81 15.49
N GLN A 556 43.95 9.85 16.50
CA GLN A 556 45.30 10.41 16.38
C GLN A 556 46.10 9.65 15.31
N GLU A 557 46.13 8.33 15.34
CA GLU A 557 46.85 7.48 14.39
C GLU A 557 46.30 7.66 12.95
N LYS A 558 44.97 7.68 12.80
CA LYS A 558 44.33 7.89 11.52
C LYS A 558 44.55 9.28 10.94
N LEU A 559 44.48 10.33 11.73
CA LEU A 559 44.80 11.69 11.29
C LEU A 559 46.24 11.82 10.83
N GLN A 560 47.18 11.20 11.56
CA GLN A 560 48.60 11.14 11.18
C GLN A 560 48.81 10.36 9.88
N SER A 561 48.11 9.23 9.68
CA SER A 561 48.19 8.45 8.41
C SER A 561 47.64 9.21 7.20
N HIS A 562 46.78 10.19 7.39
CA HIS A 562 46.26 11.09 6.36
C HIS A 562 47.07 12.40 6.22
N ASN A 563 48.29 12.45 6.75
CA ASN A 563 49.19 13.61 6.67
C ASN A 563 48.60 14.91 7.28
N CYS A 564 47.72 14.81 8.27
CA CYS A 564 47.27 15.97 9.02
C CYS A 564 48.43 16.56 9.87
N ASP A 565 48.45 17.89 9.97
CA ASP A 565 49.40 18.59 10.83
C ASP A 565 49.26 18.12 12.30
N GLU A 566 50.41 17.81 12.93
CA GLU A 566 50.45 17.35 14.31
C GLU A 566 49.85 18.39 15.28
N LYS A 567 49.98 19.67 14.94
CA LYS A 567 49.41 20.78 15.71
C LYS A 567 47.88 20.73 15.68
N LEU A 568 47.29 20.56 14.47
CA LEU A 568 45.83 20.49 14.27
C LEU A 568 45.23 19.25 14.95
N THR A 569 45.97 18.11 14.91
CA THR A 569 45.55 16.89 15.59
C THR A 569 45.51 17.07 17.12
N LYS A 570 46.54 17.72 17.70
CA LYS A 570 46.61 18.03 19.15
C LYS A 570 45.50 19.00 19.56
N GLU A 571 45.25 20.04 18.78
CA GLU A 571 44.21 21.02 19.05
C GLU A 571 42.81 20.40 18.98
N PHE A 572 42.57 19.47 18.04
CA PHE A 572 41.33 18.73 17.96
C PHE A 572 41.08 17.84 19.19
N LEU A 573 42.08 17.07 19.60
CA LEU A 573 41.98 16.22 20.78
C LEU A 573 41.88 17.05 22.09
N ALA A 574 42.55 18.20 22.17
CA ALA A 574 42.41 19.13 23.28
C ALA A 574 40.98 19.70 23.36
N CYS A 575 40.42 20.14 22.24
CA CYS A 575 39.03 20.64 22.18
C CYS A 575 38.01 19.59 22.64
N LEU A 576 38.19 18.32 22.26
CA LEU A 576 37.37 17.21 22.74
C LEU A 576 37.49 17.02 24.27
N SER A 577 38.74 17.05 24.80
CA SER A 577 38.99 16.91 26.23
C SER A 577 38.41 18.08 27.03
N ASP A 578 38.51 19.30 26.50
CA ASP A 578 37.93 20.49 27.09
C ASP A 578 36.41 20.42 27.18
N CYS A 579 35.75 19.91 26.13
CA CYS A 579 34.31 19.66 26.13
C CYS A 579 33.89 18.61 27.17
N GLU A 580 34.67 17.53 27.31
CA GLU A 580 34.43 16.50 28.31
C GLU A 580 34.55 17.06 29.73
N PHE A 581 35.65 17.78 30.01
CA PHE A 581 35.90 18.36 31.32
C PHE A 581 34.85 19.41 31.68
N ALA A 582 34.52 20.33 30.77
CA ALA A 582 33.57 21.41 30.99
C ALA A 582 32.13 20.94 31.21
N ARG A 583 31.79 19.76 30.72
CA ARG A 583 30.45 19.15 30.94
C ARG A 583 30.22 18.77 32.41
N PHE A 584 31.27 18.31 33.11
CA PHE A 584 31.16 17.78 34.48
C PHE A 584 31.79 18.69 35.54
N SER A 585 32.56 19.71 35.15
CA SER A 585 33.20 20.64 36.09
C SER A 585 32.27 21.77 36.54
N PRO A 586 32.18 22.02 37.85
CA PRO A 586 31.43 23.17 38.36
C PRO A 586 32.18 24.51 38.19
N VAL A 587 33.49 24.48 37.93
CA VAL A 587 34.34 25.67 37.76
C VAL A 587 34.58 25.91 36.28
N VAL A 588 34.23 27.08 35.80
CA VAL A 588 34.37 27.49 34.39
C VAL A 588 35.51 28.50 34.31
N ASP A 589 36.67 28.08 33.81
CA ASP A 589 37.70 28.97 33.33
C ASP A 589 37.24 29.68 32.06
N GLU A 590 37.72 30.88 31.80
CA GLU A 590 37.36 31.68 30.62
C GLU A 590 37.66 30.95 29.29
N SER A 591 38.72 30.09 29.29
CA SER A 591 39.09 29.23 28.17
C SER A 591 38.06 28.11 27.87
N LEU A 592 37.28 27.72 28.86
CA LEU A 592 36.27 26.68 28.80
C LEU A 592 34.85 27.27 28.62
N SER A 593 34.73 28.55 28.33
CA SER A 593 33.45 29.18 28.06
C SER A 593 32.80 28.55 26.83
N MET A 594 31.48 28.46 26.84
CA MET A 594 30.73 27.85 25.72
C MET A 594 31.01 28.55 24.39
N GLU A 595 31.23 29.86 24.39
CA GLU A 595 31.53 30.67 23.21
C GLU A 595 32.91 30.34 22.63
N ASN A 596 33.93 30.23 23.45
CA ASN A 596 35.30 29.90 23.03
C ASN A 596 35.37 28.46 22.47
N ILE A 597 34.73 27.51 23.13
CA ILE A 597 34.69 26.11 22.66
C ILE A 597 33.89 26.01 21.35
N TYR A 598 32.78 26.73 21.19
CA TYR A 598 32.03 26.76 19.94
C TYR A 598 32.88 27.30 18.77
N SER A 599 33.57 28.41 18.99
CA SER A 599 34.41 29.03 17.95
C SER A 599 35.57 28.10 17.55
N ARG A 600 36.26 27.51 18.53
CA ARG A 600 37.32 26.53 18.28
C ARG A 600 36.83 25.27 17.54
N ALA A 601 35.69 24.72 17.94
CA ALA A 601 35.12 23.55 17.29
C ALA A 601 34.71 23.84 15.83
N ALA A 602 34.15 25.02 15.56
CA ALA A 602 33.76 25.43 14.20
C ALA A 602 34.98 25.64 13.30
N GLU A 603 36.06 26.26 13.84
CA GLU A 603 37.32 26.48 13.14
C GLU A 603 38.04 25.18 12.83
N LEU A 604 38.17 24.27 13.80
CA LEU A 604 38.77 22.95 13.66
C LEU A 604 38.06 22.08 12.59
N ILE A 605 36.75 22.08 12.55
CA ILE A 605 36.01 21.37 11.49
C ILE A 605 36.29 21.99 10.12
N GLY A 606 36.42 23.31 10.03
CA GLY A 606 36.77 24.02 8.80
C GLY A 606 38.19 23.70 8.31
N GLU A 607 39.19 23.70 9.18
CA GLU A 607 40.58 23.39 8.85
C GLU A 607 40.77 21.92 8.50
N LEU A 608 40.17 21.01 9.26
CA LEU A 608 40.20 19.58 8.97
C LEU A 608 39.49 19.27 7.62
N ASP A 609 38.47 20.01 7.25
CA ASP A 609 37.83 19.80 5.94
C ASP A 609 38.71 20.23 4.76
N ASN A 610 39.54 21.25 4.97
CA ASN A 610 40.52 21.69 3.97
C ASN A 610 41.72 20.74 3.86
N THR A 611 42.15 20.15 4.97
CA THR A 611 43.32 19.27 5.04
C THR A 611 42.98 17.84 4.59
N LEU A 612 41.82 17.33 4.92
CA LEU A 612 41.34 15.96 4.59
C LEU A 612 40.58 15.88 3.27
N ARG A 613 40.82 16.77 2.35
CA ARG A 613 40.18 16.74 1.02
C ARG A 613 40.62 15.60 0.13
#